data_82d65f1e400c20bb83159cbdb66b7346
#
_entry.id   82d65f1e400c20bb83159cbdb66b7346
#
_cell.length_a   1.000
_cell.length_b   1.000
_cell.length_c   1.000
_cell.angle_alpha   90.00
_cell.angle_beta   90.00
_cell.angle_gamma   90.00
#
_symmetry.space_group_name_H-M   'P 1'
#
loop_
_entity.id
_entity.type
_entity.pdbx_description
1 polymer ?
#
loop_
_entity_poly.entity_id
_entity_poly.type
_entity_poly.pdbx_seq_one_letter_code
_entity_poly.pdbx_strand_id
1 'polypeptide(L)'
;MSVRAGRRAVVVGEALVDRVHSVDGSVEELPGGSPANVALALARLGQTPQLVTSLADDERGRRVREWLETSGVVVAAAHVAGARTSVATARLDATGAARYEFDIDWRVDTGLADDSDLLHVGSIATQLEPGASDVARLVEQRRCTSTISFDPNIRPALVGDAESARARVHRMVALADVIKASDEDIRWLHPTRTALEVAREWHAAGAAIVVVTEGGDGAFAVARCGVVRVPAERVVVVDTVGAGDTFMAALVDGLIGHALVGAANRDELRAISRERLAQLVQRCAAAAAVTVSRRGTDPPRRSELPATPPSEPARAPGHGFGYSSR
;
A
#
# COMPACT_ATOMS: atom_id res chain seq x y z
N MET A 1 -16.72 -18.96 -23.91
CA MET A 1 -15.52 -18.24 -23.45
C MET A 1 -15.97 -17.36 -22.30
N SER A 2 -15.67 -17.75 -21.07
CA SER A 2 -15.99 -16.97 -19.87
C SER A 2 -15.10 -15.75 -19.88
N VAL A 3 -15.66 -14.55 -20.00
CA VAL A 3 -14.97 -13.29 -19.72
C VAL A 3 -14.53 -13.38 -18.26
N ARG A 4 -13.23 -13.54 -18.00
CA ARG A 4 -12.70 -13.40 -16.63
C ARG A 4 -13.09 -12.01 -16.17
N ALA A 5 -13.99 -11.93 -15.20
CA ALA A 5 -14.27 -10.70 -14.48
C ALA A 5 -12.92 -10.13 -14.04
N GLY A 6 -12.70 -8.83 -14.29
CA GLY A 6 -11.43 -8.19 -14.02
C GLY A 6 -11.02 -8.45 -12.57
N ARG A 7 -9.74 -8.75 -12.37
CA ARG A 7 -9.16 -8.99 -11.04
C ARG A 7 -9.36 -7.76 -10.19
N ARG A 8 -10.10 -7.90 -9.08
CA ARG A 8 -10.38 -6.79 -8.16
C ARG A 8 -9.31 -6.74 -7.09
N ALA A 9 -8.85 -5.54 -6.79
CA ALA A 9 -8.13 -5.23 -5.57
C ALA A 9 -9.12 -4.66 -4.55
N VAL A 10 -9.12 -5.21 -3.34
CA VAL A 10 -9.79 -4.63 -2.18
C VAL A 10 -8.74 -4.00 -1.29
N VAL A 11 -8.96 -2.76 -0.92
CA VAL A 11 -8.17 -1.99 0.05
C VAL A 11 -9.01 -1.79 1.29
N VAL A 12 -8.47 -2.08 2.47
CA VAL A 12 -9.18 -1.91 3.74
C VAL A 12 -8.38 -0.98 4.64
N GLY A 13 -8.99 0.12 5.04
CA GLY A 13 -8.34 1.03 5.95
C GLY A 13 -8.97 2.42 6.00
N GLU A 14 -8.30 3.30 6.72
CA GLU A 14 -8.79 4.64 6.99
C GLU A 14 -8.86 5.52 5.74
N ALA A 15 -9.95 6.29 5.69
CA ALA A 15 -10.09 7.49 4.89
C ALA A 15 -10.45 8.64 5.83
N LEU A 16 -9.78 9.77 5.70
CA LEU A 16 -9.87 10.87 6.64
C LEU A 16 -9.65 12.22 5.96
N VAL A 17 -9.70 13.28 6.73
CA VAL A 17 -9.31 14.63 6.29
C VAL A 17 -7.99 15.02 6.96
N ASP A 18 -7.00 15.36 6.15
CA ASP A 18 -5.78 16.02 6.60
C ASP A 18 -6.04 17.53 6.70
N ARG A 19 -5.96 18.08 7.92
CA ARG A 19 -6.12 19.50 8.19
C ARG A 19 -4.77 20.10 8.54
N VAL A 20 -4.34 21.09 7.78
CA VAL A 20 -3.08 21.80 7.99
C VAL A 20 -3.35 23.23 8.45
N HIS A 21 -2.85 23.58 9.62
CA HIS A 21 -2.79 24.97 10.12
C HIS A 21 -1.42 25.53 9.82
N SER A 22 -1.37 26.49 8.92
CA SER A 22 -0.14 27.20 8.57
C SER A 22 0.18 28.31 9.56
N VAL A 23 1.43 28.78 9.56
CA VAL A 23 1.92 29.85 10.46
C VAL A 23 1.18 31.18 10.24
N ASP A 24 0.73 31.45 9.01
CA ASP A 24 -0.03 32.65 8.63
C ASP A 24 -1.50 32.62 9.10
N GLY A 25 -1.91 31.55 9.81
CA GLY A 25 -3.28 31.34 10.29
C GLY A 25 -4.22 30.73 9.27
N SER A 26 -3.76 30.43 8.05
CA SER A 26 -4.58 29.70 7.08
C SER A 26 -4.81 28.26 7.50
N VAL A 27 -5.98 27.71 7.15
CA VAL A 27 -6.37 26.34 7.41
C VAL A 27 -6.75 25.69 6.09
N GLU A 28 -6.07 24.62 5.74
CA GLU A 28 -6.37 23.83 4.56
C GLU A 28 -6.88 22.44 5.00
N GLU A 29 -7.94 21.94 4.38
CA GLU A 29 -8.46 20.57 4.59
C GLU A 29 -8.43 19.81 3.27
N LEU A 30 -7.70 18.70 3.23
CA LEU A 30 -7.56 17.83 2.07
C LEU A 30 -8.00 16.42 2.42
N PRO A 31 -8.65 15.69 1.50
CA PRO A 31 -8.84 14.24 1.65
C PRO A 31 -7.51 13.51 1.79
N GLY A 32 -7.48 12.51 2.67
CA GLY A 32 -6.29 11.73 2.98
C GLY A 32 -6.59 10.36 3.57
N GLY A 33 -5.58 9.78 4.19
CA GLY A 33 -5.58 8.41 4.70
C GLY A 33 -4.77 7.49 3.77
N SER A 34 -3.81 6.75 4.34
CA SER A 34 -2.89 5.95 3.52
C SER A 34 -3.63 4.91 2.65
N PRO A 35 -4.57 4.10 3.17
CA PRO A 35 -5.32 3.16 2.33
C PRO A 35 -6.19 3.87 1.27
N ALA A 36 -6.77 5.03 1.59
CA ALA A 36 -7.52 5.83 0.63
C ALA A 36 -6.62 6.34 -0.51
N ASN A 37 -5.40 6.79 -0.18
CA ASN A 37 -4.38 7.20 -1.16
C ASN A 37 -3.96 6.03 -2.06
N VAL A 38 -3.77 4.82 -1.49
CA VAL A 38 -3.46 3.60 -2.26
C VAL A 38 -4.61 3.28 -3.23
N ALA A 39 -5.86 3.34 -2.77
CA ALA A 39 -7.03 3.09 -3.61
C ALA A 39 -7.14 4.12 -4.74
N LEU A 40 -6.96 5.42 -4.43
CA LEU A 40 -6.93 6.49 -5.43
C LEU A 40 -5.86 6.25 -6.50
N ALA A 41 -4.63 5.94 -6.07
CA ALA A 41 -3.53 5.71 -6.98
C ALA A 41 -3.77 4.48 -7.86
N LEU A 42 -4.31 3.39 -7.31
CA LEU A 42 -4.72 2.21 -8.09
C LEU A 42 -5.76 2.57 -9.16
N ALA A 43 -6.76 3.37 -8.82
CA ALA A 43 -7.78 3.80 -9.76
C ALA A 43 -7.19 4.65 -10.89
N ARG A 44 -6.28 5.58 -10.59
CA ARG A 44 -5.57 6.38 -11.59
C ARG A 44 -4.64 5.55 -12.48
N LEU A 45 -4.14 4.43 -11.96
CA LEU A 45 -3.41 3.43 -12.74
C LEU A 45 -4.32 2.50 -13.55
N GLY A 46 -5.65 2.76 -13.58
CA GLY A 46 -6.62 2.05 -14.41
C GLY A 46 -7.14 0.75 -13.81
N GLN A 47 -6.94 0.52 -12.50
CA GLN A 47 -7.63 -0.53 -11.76
C GLN A 47 -9.00 -0.03 -11.31
N THR A 48 -9.85 -0.93 -10.82
CA THR A 48 -11.14 -0.62 -10.20
C THR A 48 -11.15 -1.13 -8.76
N PRO A 49 -10.40 -0.47 -7.85
CA PRO A 49 -10.31 -0.92 -6.47
C PRO A 49 -11.59 -0.65 -5.71
N GLN A 50 -11.94 -1.55 -4.77
CA GLN A 50 -12.88 -1.26 -3.71
C GLN A 50 -12.09 -0.77 -2.49
N LEU A 51 -12.52 0.35 -1.89
CA LEU A 51 -12.05 0.79 -0.57
C LEU A 51 -13.13 0.49 0.47
N VAL A 52 -12.81 -0.37 1.42
CA VAL A 52 -13.63 -0.63 2.61
C VAL A 52 -13.09 0.23 3.75
N THR A 53 -13.91 1.17 4.21
CA THR A 53 -13.49 2.21 5.15
C THR A 53 -14.60 2.63 6.11
N SER A 54 -14.30 3.59 6.97
CA SER A 54 -15.27 4.28 7.82
C SER A 54 -15.34 5.75 7.40
N LEU A 55 -16.51 6.20 6.98
CA LEU A 55 -16.80 7.59 6.65
C LEU A 55 -18.17 7.96 7.20
N ALA A 56 -18.25 9.10 7.89
CA ALA A 56 -19.52 9.63 8.35
C ALA A 56 -20.30 10.28 7.20
N ASP A 57 -21.60 10.45 7.40
CA ASP A 57 -22.46 11.22 6.49
C ASP A 57 -22.44 12.72 6.86
N ASP A 58 -21.23 13.26 6.99
CA ASP A 58 -20.98 14.68 7.19
C ASP A 58 -20.34 15.31 5.93
N GLU A 59 -20.13 16.62 5.94
CA GLU A 59 -19.55 17.33 4.80
C GLU A 59 -18.16 16.79 4.41
N ARG A 60 -17.32 16.46 5.41
CA ARG A 60 -15.98 15.91 5.18
C ARG A 60 -16.05 14.53 4.55
N GLY A 61 -16.92 13.65 5.07
CA GLY A 61 -17.11 12.31 4.52
C GLY A 61 -17.62 12.34 3.07
N ARG A 62 -18.52 13.26 2.74
CA ARG A 62 -18.98 13.46 1.35
C ARG A 62 -17.85 13.93 0.44
N ARG A 63 -17.01 14.89 0.88
CA ARG A 63 -15.83 15.36 0.11
C ARG A 63 -14.80 14.26 -0.13
N VAL A 64 -14.50 13.47 0.90
CA VAL A 64 -13.56 12.33 0.77
C VAL A 64 -14.13 11.27 -0.18
N ARG A 65 -15.41 10.95 -0.07
CA ARG A 65 -16.10 10.00 -0.97
C ARG A 65 -16.05 10.50 -2.41
N GLU A 66 -16.45 11.74 -2.68
CA GLU A 66 -16.46 12.34 -4.02
C GLU A 66 -15.05 12.34 -4.65
N TRP A 67 -14.04 12.70 -3.88
CA TRP A 67 -12.64 12.67 -4.32
C TRP A 67 -12.20 11.27 -4.79
N LEU A 68 -12.57 10.22 -4.07
CA LEU A 68 -12.27 8.84 -4.41
C LEU A 68 -13.07 8.35 -5.62
N GLU A 69 -14.39 8.55 -5.60
CA GLU A 69 -15.30 8.06 -6.64
C GLU A 69 -15.06 8.74 -7.99
N THR A 70 -14.69 10.03 -8.00
CA THR A 70 -14.31 10.77 -9.22
C THR A 70 -13.10 10.14 -9.93
N SER A 71 -12.23 9.44 -9.19
CA SER A 71 -11.10 8.70 -9.76
C SER A 71 -11.42 7.25 -10.10
N GLY A 72 -12.62 6.75 -9.79
CA GLY A 72 -13.05 5.39 -10.09
C GLY A 72 -12.89 4.38 -8.95
N VAL A 73 -12.67 4.84 -7.70
CA VAL A 73 -12.69 3.98 -6.51
C VAL A 73 -14.13 3.63 -6.15
N VAL A 74 -14.41 2.36 -5.88
CA VAL A 74 -15.69 1.91 -5.31
C VAL A 74 -15.61 2.03 -3.79
N VAL A 75 -16.29 3.02 -3.21
CA VAL A 75 -16.24 3.28 -1.77
C VAL A 75 -17.33 2.50 -1.04
N ALA A 76 -16.93 1.53 -0.22
CA ALA A 76 -17.78 0.77 0.70
C ALA A 76 -17.49 1.23 2.13
N ALA A 77 -18.32 2.13 2.66
CA ALA A 77 -18.14 2.68 4.00
C ALA A 77 -19.25 2.18 4.94
N ALA A 78 -18.83 1.75 6.13
CA ALA A 78 -19.76 1.45 7.20
C ALA A 78 -20.48 2.73 7.63
N HIS A 79 -21.81 2.65 7.75
CA HIS A 79 -22.59 3.73 8.33
C HIS A 79 -22.64 3.57 9.84
N VAL A 80 -21.98 4.48 10.56
CA VAL A 80 -22.02 4.53 12.03
C VAL A 80 -22.80 5.77 12.44
N ALA A 81 -24.00 5.57 13.02
CA ALA A 81 -24.84 6.68 13.44
C ALA A 81 -24.13 7.56 14.47
N GLY A 82 -24.13 8.87 14.25
CA GLY A 82 -23.48 9.85 15.12
C GLY A 82 -21.94 9.91 15.01
N ALA A 83 -21.32 9.09 14.14
CA ALA A 83 -19.92 9.19 13.86
C ALA A 83 -19.56 10.51 13.17
N ARG A 84 -18.30 10.90 13.29
CA ARG A 84 -17.69 12.00 12.53
C ARG A 84 -16.61 11.44 11.63
N THR A 85 -16.41 12.08 10.48
CA THR A 85 -15.27 11.74 9.61
C THR A 85 -13.98 12.07 10.34
N SER A 86 -13.08 11.09 10.42
CA SER A 86 -11.79 11.21 11.09
C SER A 86 -10.94 12.35 10.53
N VAL A 87 -10.20 13.03 11.40
CA VAL A 87 -9.35 14.17 11.05
C VAL A 87 -7.95 13.99 11.65
N ALA A 88 -6.93 14.13 10.81
CA ALA A 88 -5.55 14.33 11.23
C ALA A 88 -5.21 15.80 11.10
N THR A 89 -4.84 16.46 12.18
CA THR A 89 -4.53 17.91 12.20
C THR A 89 -3.03 18.11 12.37
N ALA A 90 -2.38 18.75 11.41
CA ALA A 90 -1.01 19.22 11.49
C ALA A 90 -1.01 20.73 11.80
N ARG A 91 -0.29 21.15 12.85
CA ARG A 91 -0.04 22.56 13.18
C ARG A 91 1.42 22.86 12.93
N LEU A 92 1.69 23.71 11.96
CA LEU A 92 3.05 24.16 11.64
C LEU A 92 3.47 25.27 12.59
N ASP A 93 4.64 25.14 13.17
CA ASP A 93 5.27 26.23 13.93
C ASP A 93 6.12 27.14 13.03
N ALA A 94 6.68 28.20 13.62
CA ALA A 94 7.49 29.20 12.90
C ALA A 94 8.76 28.61 12.25
N THR A 95 9.17 27.41 12.62
CA THR A 95 10.30 26.68 12.01
C THR A 95 9.87 25.75 10.89
N GLY A 96 8.54 25.59 10.67
CA GLY A 96 7.96 24.63 9.73
C GLY A 96 7.80 23.22 10.31
N ALA A 97 8.11 23.00 11.59
CA ALA A 97 7.88 21.71 12.24
C ALA A 97 6.38 21.52 12.51
N ALA A 98 5.88 20.31 12.24
CA ALA A 98 4.48 19.96 12.41
C ALA A 98 4.23 19.28 13.76
N ARG A 99 3.23 19.76 14.50
CA ARG A 99 2.63 19.06 15.64
C ARG A 99 1.32 18.43 15.19
N TYR A 100 1.18 17.13 15.39
CA TYR A 100 -0.01 16.37 14.98
C TYR A 100 -0.97 16.18 16.13
N GLU A 101 -2.27 16.35 15.83
CA GLU A 101 -3.40 16.01 16.69
C GLU A 101 -4.34 15.13 15.86
N PHE A 102 -4.89 14.07 16.47
CA PHE A 102 -5.70 13.11 15.77
C PHE A 102 -7.06 12.96 16.44
N ASP A 103 -8.13 13.14 15.67
CA ASP A 103 -9.51 12.81 16.04
C ASP A 103 -9.95 11.65 15.13
N ILE A 104 -9.64 10.43 15.56
CA ILE A 104 -9.81 9.22 14.73
C ILE A 104 -10.66 8.20 15.49
N ASP A 105 -11.79 7.83 14.89
CA ASP A 105 -12.60 6.65 15.26
C ASP A 105 -12.47 5.62 14.13
N TRP A 106 -11.71 4.54 14.40
CA TRP A 106 -11.48 3.50 13.43
C TRP A 106 -12.32 2.26 13.75
N ARG A 107 -13.40 2.10 12.99
CA ARG A 107 -14.29 0.93 12.99
C ARG A 107 -14.58 0.53 11.56
N VAL A 108 -14.55 -0.74 11.25
CA VAL A 108 -14.77 -1.22 9.89
C VAL A 108 -15.77 -2.37 9.87
N ASP A 109 -16.70 -2.33 8.93
CA ASP A 109 -17.53 -3.48 8.59
C ASP A 109 -16.84 -4.30 7.50
N THR A 110 -16.15 -5.35 7.90
CA THR A 110 -15.42 -6.23 6.99
C THR A 110 -16.35 -7.08 6.11
N GLY A 111 -17.66 -7.16 6.43
CA GLY A 111 -18.68 -7.78 5.60
C GLY A 111 -18.93 -7.05 4.29
N LEU A 112 -18.51 -5.78 4.19
CA LEU A 112 -18.59 -5.00 2.95
C LEU A 112 -17.47 -5.33 1.94
N ALA A 113 -16.45 -6.11 2.34
CA ALA A 113 -15.34 -6.45 1.46
C ALA A 113 -15.75 -7.50 0.41
N ASP A 114 -15.71 -7.10 -0.87
CA ASP A 114 -15.93 -8.01 -1.99
C ASP A 114 -14.87 -9.11 -2.06
N ASP A 115 -15.17 -10.20 -2.77
CA ASP A 115 -14.16 -11.19 -3.13
C ASP A 115 -13.15 -10.58 -4.11
N SER A 116 -11.86 -10.83 -3.85
CA SER A 116 -10.78 -10.23 -4.63
C SER A 116 -9.58 -11.13 -4.76
N ASP A 117 -8.80 -10.93 -5.82
CA ASP A 117 -7.51 -11.61 -5.99
C ASP A 117 -6.42 -10.99 -5.08
N LEU A 118 -6.60 -9.74 -4.64
CA LEU A 118 -5.65 -9.04 -3.76
C LEU A 118 -6.40 -8.25 -2.69
N LEU A 119 -5.95 -8.38 -1.44
CA LEU A 119 -6.36 -7.58 -0.29
C LEU A 119 -5.16 -6.76 0.20
N HIS A 120 -5.31 -5.44 0.18
CA HIS A 120 -4.33 -4.52 0.75
C HIS A 120 -4.81 -3.98 2.10
N VAL A 121 -3.92 -3.98 3.08
CA VAL A 121 -4.14 -3.43 4.42
C VAL A 121 -2.89 -2.72 4.91
N GLY A 122 -3.04 -1.79 5.85
CA GLY A 122 -1.88 -1.09 6.42
C GLY A 122 -2.25 0.06 7.32
N SER A 123 -1.24 0.84 7.70
CA SER A 123 -1.37 2.10 8.45
C SER A 123 -2.19 1.96 9.73
N ILE A 124 -2.92 2.98 10.09
CA ILE A 124 -3.79 3.09 11.27
C ILE A 124 -4.74 1.89 11.36
N ALA A 125 -5.24 1.42 10.21
CA ALA A 125 -6.22 0.34 10.16
C ALA A 125 -5.74 -0.98 10.77
N THR A 126 -4.44 -1.21 10.80
CA THR A 126 -3.84 -2.41 11.39
C THR A 126 -3.32 -2.20 12.82
N GLN A 127 -3.45 -0.98 13.36
CA GLN A 127 -2.86 -0.57 14.62
C GLN A 127 -3.90 -0.15 15.67
N LEU A 128 -4.99 0.53 15.25
CA LEU A 128 -5.98 1.07 16.18
C LEU A 128 -7.17 0.14 16.38
N GLU A 129 -7.45 -0.16 17.63
CA GLU A 129 -8.64 -0.92 18.03
C GLU A 129 -9.91 -0.03 18.03
N PRO A 130 -11.11 -0.61 17.80
CA PRO A 130 -11.37 -2.04 17.60
C PRO A 130 -11.13 -2.53 16.17
N GLY A 131 -11.00 -1.65 15.20
CA GLY A 131 -10.91 -1.99 13.77
C GLY A 131 -9.70 -2.85 13.41
N ALA A 132 -8.56 -2.70 14.13
CA ALA A 132 -7.36 -3.51 13.86
C ALA A 132 -7.59 -5.01 14.05
N SER A 133 -8.37 -5.39 15.06
CA SER A 133 -8.76 -6.79 15.28
C SER A 133 -9.69 -7.32 14.17
N ASP A 134 -10.60 -6.48 13.66
CA ASP A 134 -11.49 -6.84 12.55
C ASP A 134 -10.71 -7.02 11.24
N VAL A 135 -9.78 -6.11 10.94
CA VAL A 135 -8.88 -6.21 9.78
C VAL A 135 -8.03 -7.47 9.85
N ALA A 136 -7.45 -7.78 11.02
CA ALA A 136 -6.64 -8.99 11.17
C ALA A 136 -7.45 -10.27 10.92
N ARG A 137 -8.69 -10.36 11.41
CA ARG A 137 -9.59 -11.49 11.13
C ARG A 137 -9.93 -11.59 9.64
N LEU A 138 -10.20 -10.47 8.98
CA LEU A 138 -10.45 -10.45 7.54
C LEU A 138 -9.25 -10.99 6.76
N VAL A 139 -8.03 -10.55 7.08
CA VAL A 139 -6.80 -11.02 6.45
C VAL A 139 -6.63 -12.52 6.62
N GLU A 140 -6.83 -13.05 7.84
CA GLU A 140 -6.77 -14.50 8.11
C GLU A 140 -7.78 -15.29 7.25
N GLN A 141 -9.00 -14.79 7.10
CA GLN A 141 -10.05 -15.42 6.30
C GLN A 141 -9.73 -15.35 4.79
N ARG A 142 -9.25 -14.21 4.31
CA ARG A 142 -9.01 -13.97 2.88
C ARG A 142 -7.70 -14.55 2.36
N ARG A 143 -6.77 -14.92 3.24
CA ARG A 143 -5.49 -15.48 2.84
C ARG A 143 -5.61 -16.78 2.02
N CYS A 144 -6.70 -17.52 2.13
CA CYS A 144 -6.93 -18.74 1.34
C CYS A 144 -7.33 -18.45 -0.12
N THR A 145 -7.77 -17.24 -0.45
CA THR A 145 -8.24 -16.86 -1.79
C THR A 145 -7.43 -15.71 -2.40
N SER A 146 -6.95 -14.78 -1.58
CA SER A 146 -6.33 -13.54 -2.01
C SER A 146 -4.82 -13.50 -1.71
N THR A 147 -4.07 -12.79 -2.52
CA THR A 147 -2.74 -12.29 -2.15
C THR A 147 -2.91 -11.17 -1.13
N ILE A 148 -2.20 -11.24 -0.03
CA ILE A 148 -2.22 -10.22 1.02
C ILE A 148 -1.05 -9.26 0.82
N SER A 149 -1.33 -7.97 0.65
CA SER A 149 -0.31 -6.91 0.65
C SER A 149 -0.45 -6.04 1.89
N PHE A 150 0.67 -5.68 2.50
CA PHE A 150 0.74 -4.98 3.77
C PHE A 150 1.75 -3.84 3.73
N ASP A 151 1.33 -2.66 4.23
CA ASP A 151 2.20 -1.52 4.49
C ASP A 151 2.03 -1.08 5.95
N PRO A 152 3.01 -1.29 6.84
CA PRO A 152 2.90 -0.84 8.24
C PRO A 152 2.58 0.64 8.35
N ASN A 153 3.25 1.47 7.58
CA ASN A 153 3.08 2.93 7.49
C ASN A 153 2.78 3.55 8.86
N ILE A 154 3.71 3.35 9.79
CA ILE A 154 3.52 3.61 11.23
C ILE A 154 3.29 5.10 11.50
N ARG A 155 2.36 5.36 12.41
CA ARG A 155 2.12 6.70 12.94
C ARG A 155 2.43 6.70 14.44
N PRO A 156 3.69 6.98 14.85
CA PRO A 156 4.12 6.86 16.25
C PRO A 156 3.21 7.56 17.26
N ALA A 157 2.69 8.74 16.89
CA ALA A 157 1.80 9.52 17.73
C ALA A 157 0.42 8.86 18.00
N LEU A 158 0.04 7.84 17.21
CA LEU A 158 -1.24 7.13 17.34
C LEU A 158 -1.11 5.73 17.95
N VAL A 159 0.01 5.06 17.76
CA VAL A 159 0.11 3.63 18.06
C VAL A 159 0.59 3.33 19.48
N GLY A 160 0.92 4.37 20.26
CA GLY A 160 1.38 4.22 21.64
C GLY A 160 2.83 3.72 21.71
N ASP A 161 3.05 2.58 22.39
CA ASP A 161 4.38 2.03 22.55
C ASP A 161 4.84 1.17 21.36
N ALA A 162 6.15 1.20 21.10
CA ALA A 162 6.75 0.48 19.98
C ALA A 162 6.67 -1.05 20.11
N GLU A 163 6.56 -1.60 21.32
CA GLU A 163 6.49 -3.04 21.55
C GLU A 163 5.13 -3.59 21.10
N SER A 164 4.04 -2.96 21.52
CA SER A 164 2.69 -3.31 21.08
C SER A 164 2.51 -3.14 19.58
N ALA A 165 3.04 -2.05 19.00
CA ALA A 165 3.01 -1.83 17.56
C ALA A 165 3.79 -2.93 16.81
N ARG A 166 4.97 -3.29 17.30
CA ARG A 166 5.79 -4.37 16.72
C ARG A 166 5.07 -5.70 16.75
N ALA A 167 4.39 -6.04 17.84
CA ALA A 167 3.63 -7.29 17.94
C ALA A 167 2.51 -7.35 16.89
N ARG A 168 1.76 -6.24 16.66
CA ARG A 168 0.74 -6.16 15.61
C ARG A 168 1.36 -6.26 14.21
N VAL A 169 2.47 -5.57 13.95
CA VAL A 169 3.20 -5.66 12.67
C VAL A 169 3.67 -7.09 12.41
N HIS A 170 4.27 -7.77 13.40
CA HIS A 170 4.74 -9.15 13.24
C HIS A 170 3.59 -10.12 12.94
N ARG A 171 2.40 -9.93 13.54
CA ARG A 171 1.22 -10.72 13.19
C ARG A 171 0.84 -10.53 11.72
N MET A 172 0.85 -9.30 11.23
CA MET A 172 0.54 -9.00 9.83
C MET A 172 1.62 -9.52 8.87
N VAL A 173 2.90 -9.40 9.23
CA VAL A 173 4.05 -9.95 8.47
C VAL A 173 3.89 -11.47 8.23
N ALA A 174 3.47 -12.22 9.26
CA ALA A 174 3.25 -13.67 9.14
C ALA A 174 2.09 -14.05 8.20
N LEU A 175 1.20 -13.11 7.90
CA LEU A 175 0.03 -13.30 7.05
C LEU A 175 0.21 -12.75 5.63
N ALA A 176 1.11 -11.77 5.46
CA ALA A 176 1.30 -11.05 4.20
C ALA A 176 2.16 -11.82 3.20
N ASP A 177 1.80 -11.72 1.94
CA ASP A 177 2.57 -12.22 0.80
C ASP A 177 3.52 -11.14 0.26
N VAL A 178 3.11 -9.88 0.31
CA VAL A 178 3.87 -8.72 -0.17
C VAL A 178 3.87 -7.65 0.90
N ILE A 179 5.04 -7.20 1.28
CA ILE A 179 5.22 -6.16 2.29
C ILE A 179 5.97 -4.99 1.67
N LYS A 180 5.50 -3.78 1.90
CA LYS A 180 6.28 -2.55 1.67
C LYS A 180 6.35 -1.80 3.01
N ALA A 181 7.51 -1.29 3.36
CA ALA A 181 7.71 -0.42 4.51
C ALA A 181 8.70 0.70 4.14
N SER A 182 8.69 1.80 4.89
CA SER A 182 9.79 2.77 4.83
C SER A 182 10.93 2.37 5.77
N ASP A 183 12.14 2.87 5.49
CA ASP A 183 13.27 2.72 6.41
C ASP A 183 13.01 3.43 7.75
N GLU A 184 12.19 4.49 7.75
CA GLU A 184 11.74 5.20 8.94
C GLU A 184 10.84 4.32 9.81
N ASP A 185 9.86 3.61 9.22
CA ASP A 185 9.03 2.63 9.93
C ASP A 185 9.88 1.56 10.59
N ILE A 186 10.83 1.01 9.82
CA ILE A 186 11.73 -0.04 10.33
C ILE A 186 12.62 0.48 11.46
N ARG A 187 13.19 1.67 11.31
CA ARG A 187 14.02 2.30 12.34
C ARG A 187 13.25 2.54 13.63
N TRP A 188 11.99 2.94 13.52
CA TRP A 188 11.14 3.14 14.69
C TRP A 188 10.75 1.81 15.36
N LEU A 189 10.40 0.80 14.57
CA LEU A 189 10.06 -0.53 15.08
C LEU A 189 11.28 -1.28 15.64
N HIS A 190 12.45 -1.13 15.02
CA HIS A 190 13.68 -1.90 15.29
C HIS A 190 14.90 -0.98 15.34
N PRO A 191 15.05 -0.11 16.36
CA PRO A 191 16.05 0.97 16.38
C PRO A 191 17.51 0.48 16.37
N THR A 192 17.77 -0.80 16.69
CA THR A 192 19.11 -1.39 16.75
C THR A 192 19.45 -2.26 15.54
N ARG A 193 18.57 -2.29 14.51
CA ARG A 193 18.72 -3.18 13.36
C ARG A 193 18.69 -2.39 12.05
N THR A 194 19.39 -2.89 11.05
CA THR A 194 19.32 -2.32 9.70
C THR A 194 18.04 -2.71 9.00
N ALA A 195 17.56 -1.86 8.09
CA ALA A 195 16.37 -2.13 7.29
C ALA A 195 16.50 -3.44 6.48
N LEU A 196 17.70 -3.76 6.00
CA LEU A 196 17.97 -5.00 5.25
C LEU A 196 17.87 -6.25 6.12
N GLU A 197 18.33 -6.22 7.37
CA GLU A 197 18.18 -7.34 8.31
C GLU A 197 16.73 -7.62 8.62
N VAL A 198 15.93 -6.57 8.88
CA VAL A 198 14.51 -6.70 9.16
C VAL A 198 13.75 -7.21 7.92
N ALA A 199 14.04 -6.66 6.74
CA ALA A 199 13.42 -7.11 5.50
C ALA A 199 13.72 -8.59 5.18
N ARG A 200 14.93 -9.07 5.46
CA ARG A 200 15.30 -10.49 5.32
C ARG A 200 14.55 -11.38 6.31
N GLU A 201 14.38 -10.93 7.54
CA GLU A 201 13.57 -11.64 8.55
C GLU A 201 12.12 -11.74 8.12
N TRP A 202 11.51 -10.65 7.67
CA TRP A 202 10.13 -10.66 7.18
C TRP A 202 9.95 -11.55 5.95
N HIS A 203 10.94 -11.58 5.05
CA HIS A 203 10.96 -12.52 3.93
C HIS A 203 11.06 -13.97 4.42
N ALA A 204 11.93 -14.26 5.38
CA ALA A 204 12.08 -15.58 5.97
C ALA A 204 10.82 -16.03 6.76
N ALA A 205 10.05 -15.09 7.31
CA ALA A 205 8.76 -15.34 7.96
C ALA A 205 7.64 -15.73 6.99
N GLY A 206 7.84 -15.61 5.66
CA GLY A 206 6.93 -16.13 4.65
C GLY A 206 6.51 -15.17 3.56
N ALA A 207 6.81 -13.86 3.67
CA ALA A 207 6.52 -12.90 2.61
C ALA A 207 7.30 -13.27 1.33
N ALA A 208 6.62 -13.29 0.19
CA ALA A 208 7.26 -13.55 -1.11
C ALA A 208 8.16 -12.38 -1.54
N ILE A 209 7.71 -11.16 -1.27
CA ILE A 209 8.41 -9.92 -1.60
C ILE A 209 8.33 -8.97 -0.40
N VAL A 210 9.47 -8.43 0.02
CA VAL A 210 9.56 -7.34 0.98
C VAL A 210 10.28 -6.18 0.32
N VAL A 211 9.63 -5.03 0.21
CA VAL A 211 10.19 -3.80 -0.35
C VAL A 211 10.40 -2.79 0.76
N VAL A 212 11.55 -2.14 0.77
CA VAL A 212 11.83 -1.01 1.67
C VAL A 212 12.14 0.22 0.84
N THR A 213 11.42 1.31 1.09
CA THR A 213 11.69 2.61 0.51
C THR A 213 12.65 3.40 1.40
N GLU A 214 13.66 4.01 0.78
CA GLU A 214 14.76 4.74 1.46
C GLU A 214 14.72 6.25 1.05
N GLY A 215 13.52 6.81 0.85
CA GLY A 215 13.32 8.21 0.46
C GLY A 215 14.10 8.57 -0.81
N GLY A 216 14.96 9.60 -0.73
CA GLY A 216 15.81 10.07 -1.84
C GLY A 216 16.89 9.08 -2.28
N ASP A 217 17.16 8.03 -1.51
CA ASP A 217 18.13 6.98 -1.86
C ASP A 217 17.49 5.87 -2.71
N GLY A 218 16.15 5.87 -2.83
CA GLY A 218 15.40 4.92 -3.67
C GLY A 218 14.72 3.81 -2.88
N ALA A 219 14.88 2.57 -3.32
CA ALA A 219 14.28 1.41 -2.67
C ALA A 219 15.08 0.14 -2.89
N PHE A 220 14.92 -0.83 -1.98
CA PHE A 220 15.36 -2.19 -2.24
C PHE A 220 14.24 -3.19 -2.00
N ALA A 221 14.33 -4.33 -2.67
CA ALA A 221 13.42 -5.44 -2.48
C ALA A 221 14.19 -6.72 -2.14
N VAL A 222 13.62 -7.51 -1.22
CA VAL A 222 14.10 -8.84 -0.84
C VAL A 222 13.08 -9.87 -1.32
N ALA A 223 13.53 -10.84 -2.09
CA ALA A 223 12.73 -11.96 -2.55
C ALA A 223 13.64 -13.20 -2.69
N ARG A 224 13.07 -14.34 -3.08
CA ARG A 224 13.83 -15.57 -3.30
C ARG A 224 14.99 -15.41 -4.31
N CYS A 225 14.88 -14.52 -5.29
CA CYS A 225 15.92 -14.19 -6.27
C CYS A 225 17.06 -13.33 -5.69
N GLY A 226 17.01 -13.01 -4.41
CA GLY A 226 18.01 -12.18 -3.69
C GLY A 226 17.52 -10.73 -3.50
N VAL A 227 18.48 -9.82 -3.29
CA VAL A 227 18.22 -8.40 -3.06
C VAL A 227 18.36 -7.61 -4.36
N VAL A 228 17.35 -6.85 -4.69
CA VAL A 228 17.34 -5.88 -5.80
C VAL A 228 17.38 -4.47 -5.21
N ARG A 229 18.19 -3.56 -5.77
CA ARG A 229 18.22 -2.14 -5.40
C ARG A 229 17.91 -1.28 -6.62
N VAL A 230 17.11 -0.25 -6.41
CA VAL A 230 16.72 0.72 -7.43
C VAL A 230 16.91 2.12 -6.87
N PRO A 231 17.68 3.00 -7.53
CA PRO A 231 17.86 4.37 -7.08
C PRO A 231 16.56 5.16 -7.24
N ALA A 232 16.42 6.25 -6.46
CA ALA A 232 15.33 7.18 -6.66
C ALA A 232 15.46 7.90 -8.01
N GLU A 233 14.32 8.22 -8.60
CA GLU A 233 14.26 9.11 -9.76
C GLU A 233 14.58 10.55 -9.33
N ARG A 234 15.41 11.25 -10.09
CA ARG A 234 15.78 12.65 -9.78
C ARG A 234 14.69 13.60 -10.25
N VAL A 235 13.98 14.19 -9.30
CA VAL A 235 12.92 15.17 -9.54
C VAL A 235 13.05 16.35 -8.59
N VAL A 236 12.38 17.46 -8.91
CA VAL A 236 12.20 18.55 -7.96
C VAL A 236 11.11 18.12 -6.98
N VAL A 237 11.46 18.00 -5.71
CA VAL A 237 10.52 17.64 -4.65
C VAL A 237 9.69 18.86 -4.27
N VAL A 238 8.37 18.75 -4.42
CA VAL A 238 7.38 19.78 -4.03
C VAL A 238 6.70 19.37 -2.74
N ASP A 239 6.29 18.07 -2.63
CA ASP A 239 5.61 17.52 -1.47
C ASP A 239 5.89 16.03 -1.38
N THR A 240 6.06 15.48 -0.20
CA THR A 240 6.33 14.04 -0.01
C THR A 240 5.10 13.24 0.39
N VAL A 241 3.96 13.89 0.62
CA VAL A 241 2.72 13.24 1.04
C VAL A 241 2.21 12.28 -0.04
N GLY A 242 1.85 11.06 0.37
CA GLY A 242 1.31 10.04 -0.53
C GLY A 242 2.33 9.34 -1.43
N ALA A 243 3.64 9.68 -1.36
CA ALA A 243 4.66 9.02 -2.17
C ALA A 243 4.75 7.51 -1.88
N GLY A 244 4.77 7.14 -0.59
CA GLY A 244 4.76 5.74 -0.14
C GLY A 244 3.50 4.99 -0.57
N ASP A 245 2.35 5.64 -0.50
CA ASP A 245 1.05 5.09 -0.90
C ASP A 245 1.01 4.87 -2.42
N THR A 246 1.54 5.83 -3.20
CA THR A 246 1.67 5.71 -4.65
C THR A 246 2.63 4.59 -5.04
N PHE A 247 3.76 4.46 -4.34
CA PHE A 247 4.69 3.35 -4.52
C PHE A 247 4.00 2.00 -4.29
N MET A 248 3.24 1.87 -3.18
CA MET A 248 2.48 0.66 -2.86
C MET A 248 1.43 0.34 -3.91
N ALA A 249 0.68 1.35 -4.37
CA ALA A 249 -0.31 1.18 -5.43
C ALA A 249 0.33 0.72 -6.76
N ALA A 250 1.47 1.30 -7.14
CA ALA A 250 2.20 0.87 -8.34
C ALA A 250 2.74 -0.57 -8.21
N LEU A 251 3.15 -1.00 -7.01
CA LEU A 251 3.54 -2.37 -6.72
C LEU A 251 2.36 -3.32 -6.94
N VAL A 252 1.20 -3.02 -6.36
CA VAL A 252 -0.04 -3.80 -6.53
C VAL A 252 -0.47 -3.84 -8.00
N ASP A 253 -0.49 -2.68 -8.69
CA ASP A 253 -0.83 -2.59 -10.13
C ASP A 253 0.06 -3.48 -10.98
N GLY A 254 1.37 -3.46 -10.72
CA GLY A 254 2.33 -4.28 -11.43
C GLY A 254 2.14 -5.77 -11.18
N LEU A 255 1.87 -6.18 -9.94
CA LEU A 255 1.57 -7.58 -9.59
C LEU A 255 0.30 -8.07 -10.30
N ILE A 256 -0.76 -7.25 -10.35
CA ILE A 256 -1.99 -7.53 -11.11
C ILE A 256 -1.66 -7.69 -12.60
N GLY A 257 -0.91 -6.73 -13.17
CA GLY A 257 -0.52 -6.74 -14.58
C GLY A 257 0.28 -7.98 -15.00
N HIS A 258 1.10 -8.51 -14.08
CA HIS A 258 1.88 -9.73 -14.29
C HIS A 258 1.14 -11.02 -13.91
N ALA A 259 -0.12 -10.96 -13.52
CA ALA A 259 -0.90 -12.10 -13.08
C ALA A 259 -0.34 -12.83 -11.83
N LEU A 260 0.33 -12.10 -10.94
CA LEU A 260 0.98 -12.61 -9.73
C LEU A 260 0.11 -12.47 -8.47
N VAL A 261 -1.19 -12.20 -8.63
CA VAL A 261 -2.14 -12.06 -7.52
C VAL A 261 -3.14 -13.21 -7.47
N GLY A 262 -3.74 -13.44 -6.31
CA GLY A 262 -4.59 -14.59 -5.99
C GLY A 262 -3.81 -15.71 -5.32
N ALA A 263 -4.43 -16.40 -4.35
CA ALA A 263 -3.76 -17.45 -3.59
C ALA A 263 -3.21 -18.58 -4.50
N ALA A 264 -3.86 -18.85 -5.63
CA ALA A 264 -3.41 -19.85 -6.59
C ALA A 264 -2.10 -19.49 -7.29
N ASN A 265 -1.70 -18.21 -7.30
CA ASN A 265 -0.49 -17.72 -7.98
C ASN A 265 0.67 -17.42 -7.00
N ARG A 266 0.59 -17.88 -5.74
CA ARG A 266 1.64 -17.62 -4.74
C ARG A 266 2.99 -18.22 -5.11
N ASP A 267 3.01 -19.37 -5.75
CA ASP A 267 4.25 -20.02 -6.14
C ASP A 267 4.93 -19.24 -7.28
N GLU A 268 4.17 -18.72 -8.24
CA GLU A 268 4.65 -17.82 -9.28
C GLU A 268 5.15 -16.49 -8.68
N LEU A 269 4.43 -15.94 -7.69
CA LEU A 269 4.87 -14.74 -6.96
C LEU A 269 6.20 -14.99 -6.24
N ARG A 270 6.36 -16.12 -5.56
CA ARG A 270 7.61 -16.53 -4.90
C ARG A 270 8.75 -16.78 -5.87
N ALA A 271 8.42 -17.22 -7.10
CA ALA A 271 9.37 -17.49 -8.16
C ALA A 271 9.69 -16.27 -9.04
N ILE A 272 9.29 -15.06 -8.65
CA ILE A 272 9.56 -13.84 -9.42
C ILE A 272 11.05 -13.74 -9.78
N SER A 273 11.34 -13.48 -11.07
CA SER A 273 12.73 -13.33 -11.51
C SER A 273 13.32 -11.99 -11.00
N ARG A 274 14.64 -11.94 -10.91
CA ARG A 274 15.37 -10.74 -10.50
C ARG A 274 15.08 -9.55 -11.42
N GLU A 275 15.03 -9.79 -12.72
CA GLU A 275 14.78 -8.78 -13.76
C GLU A 275 13.37 -8.21 -13.61
N ARG A 276 12.37 -9.09 -13.45
CA ARG A 276 10.97 -8.67 -13.27
C ARG A 276 10.77 -7.90 -11.97
N LEU A 277 11.42 -8.34 -10.87
CA LEU A 277 11.37 -7.63 -9.61
C LEU A 277 12.01 -6.24 -9.72
N ALA A 278 13.16 -6.12 -10.42
CA ALA A 278 13.82 -4.85 -10.64
C ALA A 278 12.94 -3.88 -11.45
N GLN A 279 12.35 -4.35 -12.54
CA GLN A 279 11.43 -3.55 -13.36
C GLN A 279 10.21 -3.09 -12.58
N LEU A 280 9.64 -3.98 -11.74
CA LEU A 280 8.51 -3.67 -10.88
C LEU A 280 8.84 -2.56 -9.88
N VAL A 281 9.96 -2.68 -9.15
CA VAL A 281 10.40 -1.70 -8.15
C VAL A 281 10.77 -0.37 -8.82
N GLN A 282 11.40 -0.40 -10.01
CA GLN A 282 11.72 0.81 -10.77
C GLN A 282 10.45 1.57 -11.19
N ARG A 283 9.42 0.85 -11.65
CA ARG A 283 8.12 1.47 -11.97
C ARG A 283 7.46 2.09 -10.74
N CYS A 284 7.59 1.45 -9.57
CA CYS A 284 7.10 2.00 -8.31
C CYS A 284 7.84 3.30 -7.94
N ALA A 285 9.17 3.33 -8.10
CA ALA A 285 9.98 4.52 -7.85
C ALA A 285 9.60 5.66 -8.81
N ALA A 286 9.38 5.37 -10.11
CA ALA A 286 8.92 6.36 -11.08
C ALA A 286 7.53 6.92 -10.72
N ALA A 287 6.60 6.09 -10.26
CA ALA A 287 5.28 6.55 -9.81
C ALA A 287 5.37 7.47 -8.60
N ALA A 288 6.18 7.10 -7.59
CA ALA A 288 6.42 7.93 -6.42
C ALA A 288 7.08 9.27 -6.79
N ALA A 289 8.03 9.27 -7.73
CA ALA A 289 8.70 10.47 -8.22
C ALA A 289 7.73 11.48 -8.85
N VAL A 290 6.73 11.01 -9.60
CA VAL A 290 5.66 11.89 -10.12
C VAL A 290 4.87 12.50 -8.97
N THR A 291 4.50 11.71 -7.97
CA THR A 291 3.75 12.22 -6.81
C THR A 291 4.51 13.29 -6.06
N VAL A 292 5.80 13.06 -5.74
CA VAL A 292 6.59 14.05 -4.96
C VAL A 292 6.88 15.34 -5.75
N SER A 293 6.72 15.33 -7.06
CA SER A 293 6.85 16.54 -7.90
C SER A 293 5.60 17.42 -7.93
N ARG A 294 4.54 17.04 -7.19
CA ARG A 294 3.24 17.71 -7.13
C ARG A 294 2.87 18.04 -5.70
N ARG A 295 1.96 19.00 -5.52
CA ARG A 295 1.42 19.36 -4.20
C ARG A 295 0.34 18.36 -3.77
N GLY A 296 0.39 17.92 -2.53
CA GLY A 296 -0.56 16.99 -1.94
C GLY A 296 -0.51 15.59 -2.56
N THR A 297 -1.50 14.77 -2.24
CA THR A 297 -1.61 13.40 -2.78
C THR A 297 -2.18 13.45 -4.20
N ASP A 298 -1.30 13.64 -5.18
CA ASP A 298 -1.65 13.65 -6.61
C ASP A 298 -0.87 12.58 -7.41
N PRO A 299 -1.25 11.28 -7.26
CA PRO A 299 -0.57 10.18 -7.92
C PRO A 299 -0.75 10.23 -9.44
N PRO A 300 0.20 9.66 -10.21
CA PRO A 300 0.16 9.67 -11.66
C PRO A 300 -0.99 8.85 -12.22
N ARG A 301 -1.43 9.21 -13.42
CA ARG A 301 -2.22 8.34 -14.27
C ARG A 301 -1.31 7.36 -15.01
N ARG A 302 -1.86 6.24 -15.48
CA ARG A 302 -1.10 5.21 -16.23
C ARG A 302 -0.32 5.78 -17.42
N SER A 303 -0.88 6.75 -18.14
CA SER A 303 -0.25 7.39 -19.29
C SER A 303 0.97 8.23 -18.96
N GLU A 304 1.18 8.57 -17.70
CA GLU A 304 2.32 9.37 -17.22
C GLU A 304 3.49 8.50 -16.75
N LEU A 305 3.30 7.18 -16.73
CA LEU A 305 4.35 6.24 -16.35
C LEU A 305 4.97 5.55 -17.57
N PRO A 306 6.23 5.12 -17.49
CA PRO A 306 6.84 4.30 -18.52
C PRO A 306 5.98 3.05 -18.82
N ALA A 307 5.91 2.67 -20.09
CA ALA A 307 5.20 1.46 -20.50
C ALA A 307 5.77 0.24 -19.75
N THR A 308 4.88 -0.60 -19.21
CA THR A 308 5.30 -1.88 -18.65
C THR A 308 5.74 -2.77 -19.82
N PRO A 309 6.98 -3.30 -19.84
CA PRO A 309 7.37 -4.22 -20.88
C PRO A 309 6.41 -5.42 -20.89
N PRO A 310 6.05 -5.95 -22.09
CA PRO A 310 5.17 -7.09 -22.19
C PRO A 310 5.76 -8.27 -21.43
N SER A 311 4.91 -9.02 -20.71
CA SER A 311 5.30 -10.27 -20.06
C SER A 311 5.85 -11.22 -21.11
N GLU A 312 7.11 -11.67 -20.96
CA GLU A 312 7.60 -12.80 -21.78
C GLU A 312 6.63 -13.98 -21.62
N PRO A 313 6.22 -14.60 -22.74
CA PRO A 313 5.40 -15.80 -22.64
C PRO A 313 6.18 -16.87 -21.87
N ALA A 314 5.49 -17.55 -20.92
CA ALA A 314 6.08 -18.66 -20.17
C ALA A 314 6.76 -19.62 -21.17
N ARG A 315 8.06 -19.88 -20.99
CA ARG A 315 8.79 -20.86 -21.79
C ARG A 315 8.04 -22.18 -21.69
N ALA A 316 7.54 -22.67 -22.81
CA ALA A 316 6.96 -24.00 -22.89
C ALA A 316 7.97 -25.02 -22.36
N PRO A 317 7.55 -26.04 -21.59
CA PRO A 317 8.46 -27.09 -21.13
C PRO A 317 9.13 -27.73 -22.34
N GLY A 318 10.46 -27.66 -22.38
CA GLY A 318 11.24 -28.17 -23.46
C GLY A 318 10.94 -29.65 -23.67
N HIS A 319 10.48 -30.04 -24.85
CA HIS A 319 10.40 -31.42 -25.27
C HIS A 319 11.82 -32.00 -25.25
N GLY A 320 12.05 -32.87 -24.29
CA GLY A 320 13.29 -33.65 -24.22
C GLY A 320 13.48 -34.42 -25.51
N PHE A 321 14.50 -34.07 -26.27
CA PHE A 321 14.98 -34.93 -27.37
C PHE A 321 15.52 -36.20 -26.76
N GLY A 322 14.78 -37.28 -26.91
CA GLY A 322 15.25 -38.62 -26.62
C GLY A 322 16.37 -38.98 -27.61
N TYR A 323 17.61 -39.13 -27.11
CA TYR A 323 18.65 -39.83 -27.86
C TYR A 323 18.35 -41.31 -27.86
N SER A 324 17.94 -41.80 -29.04
CA SER A 324 17.91 -43.26 -29.33
C SER A 324 19.32 -43.69 -29.68
N SER A 325 19.92 -44.49 -28.81
CA SER A 325 21.16 -45.24 -29.12
C SER A 325 20.81 -46.39 -30.02
N ARG A 326 21.47 -46.44 -31.17
CA ARG A 326 21.79 -47.66 -31.91
C ARG A 326 23.29 -47.75 -32.03
#